data_ba3102023ea593141816e094950a6ae6
#
_entry.id   ba3102023ea593141816e094950a6ae6
#
_cell.length_a   1.000
_cell.length_b   1.000
_cell.length_c   1.000
_cell.angle_alpha   90.00
_cell.angle_beta   90.00
_cell.angle_gamma   90.00
#
_symmetry.space_group_name_H-M   'P 1'
#
loop_
_entity.id
_entity.type
_entity.pdbx_description
1 polymer ?
#
loop_
_entity_poly.entity_id
_entity_poly.type
_entity_poly.pdbx_seq_one_letter_code
_entity_poly.pdbx_strand_id
1 'polypeptide(L)'
;MPSDTSIQYPLENLKFHSVKTLKVALVLSGGGARGFAHIGVLKALEENHIPVDLIVGSSIGSAVGGFYAAGYSAEQLIDIFHHIDWQNIFTDETYRRNLFWSQKSTPRQHILELRFDNAVPYIPPSLTPGQKVFDIIYTRLLKANFQAANNFDNLKIPFRAVATDLISGERVAIKDGDLAEAISGSMAVPLLFAPVEWRGMWLADGGIKDNLPVDVALENKADVIIAVDVSSPLRTPEQIKSPWQLADQVTTIMMEEPTKESRQLADVVINPELHDYAAGDFSNLDSLIERGYKATQQKIRDIEDLVKSRLENIWGENVYLGKVGVVKITGLKKTRVDTQTNKLHTQAGYRFYVYDLYKDL
;
A
#
# COMPACT_ATOMS: atom_id res chain seq x y z
N MET A 1 41.53 25.99 32.88
CA MET A 1 40.69 24.78 32.70
C MET A 1 39.26 25.18 32.96
N PRO A 2 38.38 25.23 32.00
CA PRO A 2 36.96 25.44 32.26
C PRO A 2 36.35 24.09 32.61
N SER A 3 35.64 24.06 33.73
CA SER A 3 34.91 22.92 34.25
C SER A 3 33.82 22.47 33.28
N ASP A 4 33.94 21.23 32.85
CA ASP A 4 32.98 20.51 32.03
C ASP A 4 31.74 20.21 32.91
N THR A 5 30.79 21.13 32.94
CA THR A 5 29.45 20.89 33.51
C THR A 5 28.56 20.27 32.47
N SER A 6 28.80 19.01 32.14
CA SER A 6 27.81 18.19 31.44
C SER A 6 26.65 17.94 32.40
N ILE A 7 25.57 18.72 32.28
CA ILE A 7 24.31 18.41 32.93
C ILE A 7 23.77 17.19 32.21
N GLN A 8 24.05 16.00 32.71
CA GLN A 8 23.32 14.79 32.37
C GLN A 8 21.94 14.88 33.03
N TYR A 9 20.91 15.22 32.28
CA TYR A 9 19.54 14.93 32.70
C TYR A 9 19.31 13.42 32.49
N PRO A 10 19.22 12.62 33.58
CA PRO A 10 18.86 11.22 33.43
C PRO A 10 17.44 11.18 32.87
N LEU A 11 17.27 10.65 31.67
CA LEU A 11 15.96 10.40 31.04
C LEU A 11 15.06 9.50 31.92
N GLU A 12 15.64 8.79 32.89
CA GLU A 12 14.96 7.96 33.90
C GLU A 12 14.00 8.72 34.80
N ASN A 13 14.13 10.04 34.95
CA ASN A 13 13.24 10.88 35.77
C ASN A 13 12.12 11.57 34.97
N LEU A 14 12.14 11.48 33.65
CA LEU A 14 11.00 11.85 32.83
C LEU A 14 9.98 10.70 32.94
N LYS A 15 9.00 10.82 33.83
CA LYS A 15 7.78 10.04 33.72
C LYS A 15 7.12 10.45 32.42
N PHE A 16 7.51 9.76 31.32
CA PHE A 16 6.73 9.80 30.09
C PHE A 16 5.36 9.21 30.45
N HIS A 17 4.42 10.04 30.84
CA HIS A 17 3.03 9.71 30.64
C HIS A 17 2.95 9.40 29.15
N SER A 18 2.30 8.31 28.79
CA SER A 18 2.16 7.85 27.42
C SER A 18 2.01 9.04 26.48
N VAL A 19 3.13 9.37 25.82
CA VAL A 19 3.19 10.49 24.88
C VAL A 19 2.26 10.12 23.77
N LYS A 20 1.15 10.85 23.60
CA LYS A 20 0.24 10.61 22.49
C LYS A 20 1.03 10.98 21.22
N THR A 21 1.47 9.98 20.49
CA THR A 21 2.09 10.15 19.18
C THR A 21 1.03 10.41 18.13
N LEU A 22 1.29 11.31 17.20
CA LEU A 22 0.42 11.52 16.04
C LEU A 22 0.46 10.27 15.17
N LYS A 23 -0.69 9.76 14.78
CA LYS A 23 -0.81 8.59 13.90
C LYS A 23 -1.23 9.01 12.50
N VAL A 24 -0.31 8.93 11.55
CA VAL A 24 -0.55 9.23 10.14
C VAL A 24 -0.90 7.94 9.39
N ALA A 25 -2.08 7.88 8.78
CA ALA A 25 -2.48 6.77 7.93
C ALA A 25 -2.40 7.14 6.46
N LEU A 26 -1.85 6.21 5.67
CA LEU A 26 -1.86 6.25 4.21
C LEU A 26 -2.88 5.24 3.70
N VAL A 27 -3.90 5.72 3.00
CA VAL A 27 -4.96 4.90 2.42
C VAL A 27 -4.79 4.83 0.92
N LEU A 28 -4.69 3.61 0.37
CA LEU A 28 -4.40 3.35 -1.04
C LEU A 28 -5.59 2.65 -1.71
N SER A 29 -6.17 3.30 -2.71
CA SER A 29 -7.32 2.74 -3.43
C SER A 29 -6.95 1.58 -4.36
N GLY A 30 -7.95 0.83 -4.78
CA GLY A 30 -7.87 -0.02 -5.95
C GLY A 30 -7.81 0.78 -7.25
N GLY A 31 -7.45 0.11 -8.37
CA GLY A 31 -7.36 0.77 -9.68
C GLY A 31 -6.59 -0.02 -10.75
N GLY A 32 -6.29 -1.28 -10.52
CA GLY A 32 -5.51 -2.11 -11.45
C GLY A 32 -4.13 -1.51 -11.75
N ALA A 33 -3.72 -1.46 -13.02
CA ALA A 33 -2.43 -0.91 -13.44
C ALA A 33 -2.22 0.56 -13.00
N ARG A 34 -3.29 1.34 -12.88
CA ARG A 34 -3.23 2.74 -12.39
C ARG A 34 -2.63 2.82 -10.98
N GLY A 35 -2.72 1.74 -10.21
CA GLY A 35 -2.10 1.61 -8.88
C GLY A 35 -0.58 1.72 -8.85
N PHE A 36 0.12 1.65 -9.98
CA PHE A 36 1.54 1.96 -10.03
C PHE A 36 1.85 3.41 -9.63
N ALA A 37 0.87 4.32 -9.75
CA ALA A 37 1.00 5.67 -9.23
C ALA A 37 1.21 5.72 -7.71
N HIS A 38 0.72 4.74 -6.95
CA HIS A 38 0.99 4.63 -5.51
C HIS A 38 2.49 4.56 -5.21
N ILE A 39 3.29 3.90 -6.07
CA ILE A 39 4.74 3.80 -5.89
C ILE A 39 5.38 5.19 -5.99
N GLY A 40 4.91 6.02 -6.93
CA GLY A 40 5.34 7.42 -7.05
C GLY A 40 4.95 8.27 -5.85
N VAL A 41 3.75 8.03 -5.30
CA VAL A 41 3.31 8.66 -4.04
C VAL A 41 4.25 8.30 -2.90
N LEU A 42 4.52 7.01 -2.70
CA LEU A 42 5.44 6.54 -1.66
C LEU A 42 6.83 7.15 -1.80
N LYS A 43 7.36 7.23 -3.04
CA LYS A 43 8.64 7.88 -3.31
C LYS A 43 8.66 9.34 -2.88
N ALA A 44 7.62 10.09 -3.20
CA ALA A 44 7.54 11.50 -2.83
C ALA A 44 7.41 11.68 -1.31
N LEU A 45 6.64 10.81 -0.62
CA LEU A 45 6.53 10.84 0.84
C LEU A 45 7.86 10.50 1.52
N GLU A 46 8.61 9.48 1.02
CA GLU A 46 9.95 9.13 1.52
C GLU A 46 10.94 10.29 1.38
N GLU A 47 11.00 10.91 0.19
CA GLU A 47 11.93 12.02 -0.09
C GLU A 47 11.66 13.26 0.77
N ASN A 48 10.40 13.48 1.13
CA ASN A 48 10.00 14.62 1.98
C ASN A 48 9.84 14.22 3.46
N HIS A 49 10.29 13.02 3.84
CA HIS A 49 10.26 12.54 5.23
C HIS A 49 8.86 12.63 5.88
N ILE A 50 7.80 12.40 5.12
CA ILE A 50 6.45 12.32 5.67
C ILE A 50 6.29 10.96 6.36
N PRO A 51 6.03 10.94 7.68
CA PRO A 51 5.87 9.69 8.41
C PRO A 51 4.56 8.99 8.01
N VAL A 52 4.60 7.66 8.00
CA VAL A 52 3.42 6.81 7.80
C VAL A 52 3.40 5.74 8.89
N ASP A 53 2.37 5.78 9.75
CA ASP A 53 2.23 4.91 10.91
C ASP A 53 1.20 3.80 10.71
N LEU A 54 0.41 3.87 9.64
CA LEU A 54 -0.56 2.86 9.24
C LEU A 54 -0.74 2.90 7.73
N ILE A 55 -0.80 1.74 7.10
CA ILE A 55 -1.19 1.61 5.70
C ILE A 55 -2.48 0.81 5.60
N VAL A 56 -3.44 1.32 4.85
CA VAL A 56 -4.67 0.63 4.50
C VAL A 56 -4.77 0.57 2.98
N GLY A 57 -4.96 -0.62 2.42
CA GLY A 57 -5.01 -0.78 0.98
C GLY A 57 -6.14 -1.67 0.50
N SER A 58 -6.71 -1.33 -0.66
CA SER A 58 -7.68 -2.12 -1.40
C SER A 58 -7.10 -2.54 -2.75
N SER A 59 -7.30 -3.78 -3.19
CA SER A 59 -6.84 -4.29 -4.49
C SER A 59 -5.33 -4.04 -4.71
N ILE A 60 -4.94 -3.42 -5.82
CA ILE A 60 -3.53 -3.04 -6.10
C ILE A 60 -2.95 -2.16 -4.99
N GLY A 61 -3.76 -1.33 -4.33
CA GLY A 61 -3.33 -0.55 -3.17
C GLY A 61 -2.92 -1.43 -2.00
N SER A 62 -3.54 -2.60 -1.82
CA SER A 62 -3.12 -3.58 -0.82
C SER A 62 -1.79 -4.24 -1.20
N ALA A 63 -1.55 -4.51 -2.48
CA ALA A 63 -0.26 -5.04 -2.93
C ALA A 63 0.87 -4.05 -2.70
N VAL A 64 0.77 -2.84 -3.27
CA VAL A 64 1.80 -1.80 -3.12
C VAL A 64 2.01 -1.45 -1.65
N GLY A 65 0.91 -1.22 -0.91
CA GLY A 65 0.94 -0.89 0.51
C GLY A 65 1.49 -2.02 1.38
N GLY A 66 1.15 -3.27 1.11
CA GLY A 66 1.64 -4.44 1.84
C GLY A 66 3.13 -4.68 1.66
N PHE A 67 3.66 -4.51 0.44
CA PHE A 67 5.10 -4.54 0.20
C PHE A 67 5.82 -3.42 0.95
N TYR A 68 5.29 -2.21 0.91
CA TYR A 68 5.87 -1.07 1.61
C TYR A 68 5.82 -1.26 3.14
N ALA A 69 4.69 -1.74 3.67
CA ALA A 69 4.54 -2.10 5.07
C ALA A 69 5.51 -3.19 5.53
N ALA A 70 5.84 -4.14 4.64
CA ALA A 70 6.86 -5.16 4.87
C ALA A 70 8.29 -4.62 4.91
N GLY A 71 8.50 -3.35 4.52
CA GLY A 71 9.78 -2.65 4.62
C GLY A 71 10.54 -2.47 3.32
N TYR A 72 9.92 -2.72 2.17
CA TYR A 72 10.49 -2.33 0.88
C TYR A 72 10.42 -0.81 0.71
N SER A 73 11.46 -0.20 0.17
CA SER A 73 11.44 1.22 -0.21
C SER A 73 10.72 1.41 -1.55
N ALA A 74 10.32 2.65 -1.87
CA ALA A 74 9.72 2.97 -3.17
C ALA A 74 10.63 2.57 -4.35
N GLU A 75 11.95 2.77 -4.25
CA GLU A 75 12.92 2.35 -5.27
C GLU A 75 12.95 0.82 -5.45
N GLN A 76 12.88 0.06 -4.35
CA GLN A 76 12.80 -1.39 -4.42
C GLN A 76 11.49 -1.87 -5.04
N LEU A 77 10.38 -1.16 -4.80
CA LEU A 77 9.10 -1.45 -5.45
C LEU A 77 9.18 -1.19 -6.97
N ILE A 78 9.78 -0.10 -7.40
CA ILE A 78 10.03 0.18 -8.81
C ILE A 78 10.77 -1.00 -9.46
N ASP A 79 11.87 -1.44 -8.86
CA ASP A 79 12.67 -2.56 -9.37
C ASP A 79 11.85 -3.86 -9.45
N ILE A 80 11.12 -4.20 -8.38
CA ILE A 80 10.28 -5.40 -8.32
C ILE A 80 9.23 -5.39 -9.44
N PHE A 81 8.50 -4.29 -9.57
CA PHE A 81 7.39 -4.19 -10.51
C PHE A 81 7.85 -4.12 -11.98
N HIS A 82 9.05 -3.61 -12.26
CA HIS A 82 9.67 -3.69 -13.57
C HIS A 82 10.04 -5.11 -14.00
N HIS A 83 10.40 -5.96 -13.05
CA HIS A 83 10.80 -7.35 -13.33
C HIS A 83 9.62 -8.32 -13.43
N ILE A 84 8.38 -7.86 -13.24
CA ILE A 84 7.18 -8.67 -13.42
C ILE A 84 6.80 -8.72 -14.90
N ASP A 85 6.59 -9.93 -15.42
CA ASP A 85 6.04 -10.14 -16.78
C ASP A 85 4.53 -9.93 -16.78
N TRP A 86 4.13 -8.65 -16.85
CA TRP A 86 2.73 -8.24 -16.78
C TRP A 86 1.86 -8.81 -17.91
N GLN A 87 2.44 -9.15 -19.06
CA GLN A 87 1.71 -9.74 -20.19
C GLN A 87 1.28 -11.18 -19.88
N ASN A 88 2.07 -11.91 -19.12
CA ASN A 88 1.87 -13.32 -18.84
C ASN A 88 1.45 -13.62 -17.38
N ILE A 89 1.40 -12.60 -16.49
CA ILE A 89 1.07 -12.82 -15.08
C ILE A 89 -0.39 -13.25 -14.89
N PHE A 90 -1.29 -12.78 -15.75
CA PHE A 90 -2.72 -13.11 -15.71
C PHE A 90 -3.06 -14.40 -16.45
N THR A 91 -2.05 -15.10 -16.96
CA THR A 91 -2.20 -16.41 -17.58
C THR A 91 -1.48 -17.44 -16.73
N ASP A 92 -2.16 -18.47 -16.25
CA ASP A 92 -1.52 -19.59 -15.53
C ASP A 92 -0.84 -20.58 -16.47
N GLU A 93 -0.48 -20.15 -17.68
CA GLU A 93 0.27 -20.96 -18.59
C GLU A 93 1.68 -21.23 -18.04
N THR A 94 1.99 -22.51 -17.88
CA THR A 94 3.33 -22.94 -17.50
C THR A 94 4.32 -22.58 -18.60
N TYR A 95 5.41 -21.90 -18.25
CA TYR A 95 6.47 -21.62 -19.22
C TYR A 95 6.92 -22.89 -19.91
N ARG A 96 6.98 -22.89 -21.26
CA ARG A 96 7.35 -24.05 -22.07
C ARG A 96 8.68 -24.71 -21.61
N ARG A 97 9.60 -23.94 -21.02
CA ARG A 97 10.86 -24.43 -20.46
C ARG A 97 10.64 -25.39 -19.25
N ASN A 98 9.56 -25.21 -18.50
CA ASN A 98 9.23 -25.97 -17.29
C ASN A 98 8.36 -27.22 -17.61
N LEU A 99 7.89 -27.38 -18.84
CA LEU A 99 7.11 -28.52 -19.27
C LEU A 99 8.05 -29.72 -19.52
N PHE A 100 7.60 -30.93 -19.16
CA PHE A 100 8.27 -32.16 -19.57
C PHE A 100 8.27 -32.28 -21.10
N TRP A 101 9.22 -33.03 -21.67
CA TRP A 101 9.31 -33.14 -23.13
C TRP A 101 8.01 -33.65 -23.77
N SER A 102 7.36 -34.66 -23.17
CA SER A 102 6.05 -35.16 -23.62
C SER A 102 4.97 -34.11 -23.73
N GLN A 103 4.99 -33.11 -22.83
CA GLN A 103 4.05 -31.98 -22.83
C GLN A 103 4.43 -30.91 -23.86
N LYS A 104 5.72 -30.80 -24.19
CA LYS A 104 6.24 -29.86 -25.22
C LYS A 104 5.89 -30.27 -26.64
N SER A 105 5.66 -31.55 -26.88
CA SER A 105 5.37 -32.12 -28.21
C SER A 105 3.90 -31.99 -28.62
N THR A 106 3.00 -31.64 -27.70
CA THR A 106 1.58 -31.48 -27.99
C THR A 106 1.29 -29.99 -28.24
N PRO A 107 1.17 -29.54 -29.50
CA PRO A 107 0.74 -28.18 -29.75
C PRO A 107 -0.68 -28.02 -29.22
N ARG A 108 -0.94 -26.93 -28.47
CA ARG A 108 -2.31 -26.58 -28.13
C ARG A 108 -3.05 -26.18 -29.44
N GLN A 109 -3.82 -27.11 -29.95
CA GLN A 109 -4.59 -26.93 -31.21
C GLN A 109 -6.07 -26.57 -30.95
N HIS A 110 -6.44 -26.34 -29.68
CA HIS A 110 -7.84 -26.13 -29.34
C HIS A 110 -8.16 -24.64 -29.28
N ILE A 111 -9.13 -24.22 -30.10
CA ILE A 111 -9.68 -22.87 -30.09
C ILE A 111 -10.68 -22.71 -28.94
N LEU A 112 -11.25 -23.82 -28.46
CA LEU A 112 -12.22 -23.89 -27.39
C LEU A 112 -11.97 -25.14 -26.54
N GLU A 113 -11.79 -24.96 -25.22
CA GLU A 113 -11.73 -26.03 -24.23
C GLU A 113 -13.04 -26.02 -23.42
N LEU A 114 -13.84 -27.06 -23.62
CA LEU A 114 -15.03 -27.32 -22.81
C LEU A 114 -14.67 -28.30 -21.70
N ARG A 115 -14.81 -27.85 -20.46
CA ARG A 115 -14.62 -28.70 -19.29
C ARG A 115 -15.96 -29.25 -18.84
N PHE A 116 -15.97 -30.51 -18.42
CA PHE A 116 -17.18 -31.19 -17.93
C PHE A 116 -16.88 -31.76 -16.55
N ASP A 117 -17.80 -31.56 -15.62
CA ASP A 117 -17.86 -32.26 -14.34
C ASP A 117 -19.09 -33.18 -14.37
N ASN A 118 -18.88 -34.51 -14.29
CA ASN A 118 -19.94 -35.51 -14.36
C ASN A 118 -20.92 -35.32 -15.56
N ALA A 119 -20.37 -35.05 -16.76
CA ALA A 119 -21.08 -34.79 -17.99
C ALA A 119 -21.91 -33.46 -18.04
N VAL A 120 -21.74 -32.59 -17.03
CA VAL A 120 -22.30 -31.24 -17.03
C VAL A 120 -21.21 -30.27 -17.51
N PRO A 121 -21.51 -29.38 -18.48
CA PRO A 121 -20.53 -28.36 -18.87
C PRO A 121 -20.15 -27.50 -17.67
N TYR A 122 -18.85 -27.43 -17.38
CA TYR A 122 -18.31 -26.61 -16.29
C TYR A 122 -17.74 -25.31 -16.85
N ILE A 123 -18.29 -24.20 -16.41
CA ILE A 123 -17.75 -22.89 -16.69
C ILE A 123 -16.89 -22.49 -15.46
N PRO A 124 -15.58 -22.30 -15.60
CA PRO A 124 -14.75 -21.90 -14.47
C PRO A 124 -15.20 -20.53 -13.96
N PRO A 125 -15.19 -20.29 -12.64
CA PRO A 125 -15.64 -19.05 -12.02
C PRO A 125 -14.72 -17.86 -12.31
N SER A 126 -13.53 -18.12 -12.88
CA SER A 126 -12.52 -17.12 -13.18
C SER A 126 -11.67 -17.49 -14.39
N LEU A 127 -11.04 -16.48 -15.01
CA LEU A 127 -10.11 -16.69 -16.12
C LEU A 127 -8.81 -17.39 -15.67
N THR A 128 -8.38 -17.10 -14.44
CA THR A 128 -7.16 -17.66 -13.84
C THR A 128 -7.35 -17.86 -12.33
N PRO A 129 -6.78 -18.92 -11.71
CA PRO A 129 -6.70 -19.04 -10.27
C PRO A 129 -5.78 -18.00 -9.62
N GLY A 130 -4.90 -17.29 -10.38
CA GLY A 130 -4.02 -16.25 -9.85
C GLY A 130 -2.74 -16.77 -9.21
N GLN A 131 -2.36 -18.02 -9.46
CA GLN A 131 -1.21 -18.66 -8.82
C GLN A 131 0.10 -17.90 -9.04
N LYS A 132 0.35 -17.37 -10.25
CA LYS A 132 1.58 -16.61 -10.52
C LYS A 132 1.66 -15.30 -9.73
N VAL A 133 0.52 -14.61 -9.58
CA VAL A 133 0.44 -13.39 -8.75
C VAL A 133 0.74 -13.73 -7.31
N PHE A 134 0.09 -14.79 -6.80
CA PHE A 134 0.31 -15.28 -5.44
C PHE A 134 1.78 -15.66 -5.20
N ASP A 135 2.40 -16.44 -6.09
CA ASP A 135 3.80 -16.86 -5.95
C ASP A 135 4.77 -15.69 -5.90
N ILE A 136 4.52 -14.64 -6.68
CA ILE A 136 5.33 -13.42 -6.66
C ILE A 136 5.18 -12.69 -5.32
N ILE A 137 3.97 -12.53 -4.83
CA ILE A 137 3.68 -11.89 -3.54
C ILE A 137 4.29 -12.72 -2.41
N TYR A 138 3.97 -14.00 -2.36
CA TYR A 138 4.39 -14.92 -1.31
C TYR A 138 5.91 -14.99 -1.16
N THR A 139 6.63 -15.23 -2.27
CA THR A 139 8.08 -15.39 -2.22
C THR A 139 8.81 -14.15 -1.74
N ARG A 140 8.31 -12.96 -2.07
CA ARG A 140 8.91 -11.69 -1.65
C ARG A 140 8.54 -11.31 -0.23
N LEU A 141 7.33 -11.61 0.20
CA LEU A 141 6.84 -11.25 1.53
C LEU A 141 7.11 -12.31 2.60
N LEU A 142 7.62 -13.49 2.24
CA LEU A 142 7.85 -14.62 3.16
C LEU A 142 8.61 -14.20 4.43
N LYS A 143 9.68 -13.41 4.30
CA LYS A 143 10.46 -12.94 5.45
C LYS A 143 9.65 -12.01 6.35
N ALA A 144 8.93 -11.06 5.78
CA ALA A 144 8.10 -10.11 6.53
C ALA A 144 6.93 -10.84 7.21
N ASN A 145 6.29 -11.77 6.50
CA ASN A 145 5.22 -12.60 7.03
C ASN A 145 5.67 -13.40 8.27
N PHE A 146 6.85 -14.02 8.18
CA PHE A 146 7.45 -14.74 9.32
C PHE A 146 7.74 -13.80 10.50
N GLN A 147 8.29 -12.61 10.24
CA GLN A 147 8.60 -11.62 11.28
C GLN A 147 7.34 -11.02 11.92
N ALA A 148 6.27 -10.86 11.17
CA ALA A 148 4.99 -10.35 11.64
C ALA A 148 4.29 -11.34 12.61
N ALA A 149 4.68 -12.62 12.61
CA ALA A 149 4.10 -13.64 13.51
C ALA A 149 2.57 -13.63 13.52
N ASN A 150 1.97 -13.64 12.34
CA ASN A 150 0.51 -13.58 12.10
C ASN A 150 -0.20 -12.30 12.55
N ASN A 151 0.51 -11.22 12.86
CA ASN A 151 -0.09 -9.93 13.22
C ASN A 151 0.55 -8.81 12.38
N PHE A 152 -0.23 -8.16 11.53
CA PHE A 152 0.27 -7.13 10.63
C PHE A 152 0.62 -5.82 11.35
N ASP A 153 0.29 -5.67 12.64
CA ASP A 153 0.81 -4.57 13.47
C ASP A 153 2.31 -4.73 13.79
N ASN A 154 2.87 -5.93 13.60
CA ASN A 154 4.30 -6.22 13.79
C ASN A 154 5.13 -6.04 12.49
N LEU A 155 4.53 -5.68 11.37
CA LEU A 155 5.25 -5.26 10.18
C LEU A 155 6.03 -3.98 10.46
N LYS A 156 6.91 -3.59 9.55
CA LYS A 156 7.67 -2.33 9.70
C LYS A 156 6.72 -1.12 9.84
N ILE A 157 5.60 -1.16 9.12
CA ILE A 157 4.47 -0.25 9.28
C ILE A 157 3.21 -1.11 9.44
N PRO A 158 2.37 -0.89 10.46
CA PRO A 158 1.07 -1.54 10.61
C PRO A 158 0.26 -1.51 9.31
N PHE A 159 -0.37 -2.64 8.98
CA PHE A 159 -1.04 -2.79 7.68
C PHE A 159 -2.44 -3.39 7.80
N ARG A 160 -3.34 -2.97 6.89
CA ARG A 160 -4.68 -3.53 6.69
C ARG A 160 -4.91 -3.78 5.20
N ALA A 161 -5.16 -5.03 4.82
CA ALA A 161 -5.65 -5.37 3.48
C ALA A 161 -7.18 -5.38 3.51
N VAL A 162 -7.82 -4.66 2.61
CA VAL A 162 -9.28 -4.60 2.53
C VAL A 162 -9.76 -5.51 1.40
N ALA A 163 -10.65 -6.43 1.75
CA ALA A 163 -11.29 -7.36 0.84
C ALA A 163 -12.82 -7.31 1.01
N THR A 164 -13.55 -7.98 0.14
CA THR A 164 -15.00 -8.18 0.23
C THR A 164 -15.30 -9.65 0.42
N ASP A 165 -16.09 -10.02 1.42
CA ASP A 165 -16.62 -11.38 1.53
C ASP A 165 -17.83 -11.55 0.61
N LEU A 166 -17.72 -12.42 -0.38
CA LEU A 166 -18.78 -12.67 -1.37
C LEU A 166 -20.03 -13.32 -0.79
N ILE A 167 -19.94 -13.93 0.39
CA ILE A 167 -21.09 -14.62 0.99
C ILE A 167 -21.95 -13.63 1.78
N SER A 168 -21.33 -12.79 2.60
CA SER A 168 -22.04 -11.78 3.39
C SER A 168 -22.25 -10.47 2.63
N GLY A 169 -21.43 -10.18 1.61
CA GLY A 169 -21.37 -8.89 0.92
C GLY A 169 -20.71 -7.80 1.76
N GLU A 170 -20.09 -8.14 2.88
CA GLU A 170 -19.48 -7.18 3.79
C GLU A 170 -18.00 -6.94 3.49
N ARG A 171 -17.52 -5.77 3.88
CA ARG A 171 -16.09 -5.43 3.87
C ARG A 171 -15.35 -6.23 4.94
N VAL A 172 -14.16 -6.70 4.62
CA VAL A 172 -13.25 -7.38 5.53
C VAL A 172 -11.93 -6.63 5.58
N ALA A 173 -11.61 -6.00 6.72
CA ALA A 173 -10.31 -5.40 6.97
C ALA A 173 -9.38 -6.42 7.64
N ILE A 174 -8.49 -7.04 6.86
CA ILE A 174 -7.60 -8.11 7.31
C ILE A 174 -6.37 -7.49 7.97
N LYS A 175 -6.11 -7.88 9.21
CA LYS A 175 -5.01 -7.37 10.06
C LYS A 175 -4.06 -8.44 10.60
N ASP A 176 -4.33 -9.69 10.30
CA ASP A 176 -3.58 -10.84 10.82
C ASP A 176 -3.66 -12.03 9.86
N GLY A 177 -2.83 -13.05 10.07
CA GLY A 177 -2.77 -14.27 9.28
C GLY A 177 -1.63 -14.25 8.25
N ASP A 178 -1.79 -14.94 7.12
CA ASP A 178 -0.81 -14.91 6.03
C ASP A 178 -0.96 -13.63 5.21
N LEU A 179 0.15 -12.88 5.08
CA LEU A 179 0.16 -11.58 4.41
C LEU A 179 -0.07 -11.70 2.90
N ALA A 180 0.45 -12.77 2.28
CA ALA A 180 0.27 -13.00 0.84
C ALA A 180 -1.16 -13.41 0.52
N GLU A 181 -1.79 -14.25 1.36
CA GLU A 181 -3.20 -14.60 1.21
C GLU A 181 -4.11 -13.40 1.41
N ALA A 182 -3.84 -12.55 2.42
CA ALA A 182 -4.60 -11.33 2.67
C ALA A 182 -4.56 -10.36 1.47
N ILE A 183 -3.37 -10.13 0.91
CA ILE A 183 -3.19 -9.29 -0.28
C ILE A 183 -3.88 -9.94 -1.49
N SER A 184 -3.71 -11.25 -1.69
CA SER A 184 -4.33 -11.96 -2.82
C SER A 184 -5.86 -11.93 -2.74
N GLY A 185 -6.44 -12.08 -1.54
CA GLY A 185 -7.88 -11.93 -1.32
C GLY A 185 -8.37 -10.53 -1.65
N SER A 186 -7.61 -9.51 -1.25
CA SER A 186 -7.90 -8.10 -1.58
C SER A 186 -7.80 -7.80 -3.08
N MET A 187 -7.01 -8.56 -3.83
CA MET A 187 -6.78 -8.42 -5.29
C MET A 187 -7.63 -9.37 -6.13
N ALA A 188 -8.47 -10.22 -5.53
CA ALA A 188 -9.24 -11.23 -6.25
C ALA A 188 -10.43 -10.61 -7.01
N VAL A 189 -10.11 -9.89 -8.10
CA VAL A 189 -11.10 -9.25 -8.99
C VAL A 189 -12.01 -10.32 -9.60
N PRO A 190 -13.35 -10.25 -9.39
CA PRO A 190 -14.27 -11.22 -9.93
C PRO A 190 -14.14 -11.40 -11.44
N LEU A 191 -14.37 -12.62 -11.93
CA LEU A 191 -14.18 -13.07 -13.30
C LEU A 191 -12.70 -13.16 -13.71
N LEU A 192 -11.80 -12.33 -13.21
CA LEU A 192 -10.37 -12.42 -13.51
C LEU A 192 -9.68 -13.47 -12.63
N PHE A 193 -9.84 -13.35 -11.32
CA PHE A 193 -9.24 -14.24 -10.33
C PHE A 193 -10.30 -15.04 -9.57
N ALA A 194 -9.91 -16.26 -9.14
CA ALA A 194 -10.73 -17.02 -8.22
C ALA A 194 -10.79 -16.34 -6.85
N PRO A 195 -11.94 -16.39 -6.16
CA PRO A 195 -12.02 -15.95 -4.77
C PRO A 195 -11.05 -16.72 -3.88
N VAL A 196 -10.52 -16.07 -2.86
CA VAL A 196 -9.62 -16.69 -1.87
C VAL A 196 -10.41 -17.14 -0.66
N GLU A 197 -10.33 -18.43 -0.32
CA GLU A 197 -10.94 -18.94 0.89
C GLU A 197 -10.11 -18.50 2.12
N TRP A 198 -10.75 -17.78 3.05
CA TRP A 198 -10.12 -17.22 4.23
C TRP A 198 -11.02 -17.43 5.45
N ARG A 199 -10.64 -18.34 6.34
CA ARG A 199 -11.37 -18.58 7.62
C ARG A 199 -12.88 -18.76 7.43
N GLY A 200 -13.28 -19.47 6.40
CA GLY A 200 -14.68 -19.73 6.06
C GLY A 200 -15.39 -18.60 5.30
N MET A 201 -14.71 -17.51 4.99
CA MET A 201 -15.16 -16.44 4.07
C MET A 201 -14.62 -16.68 2.66
N TRP A 202 -15.29 -16.14 1.68
CA TRP A 202 -14.86 -16.14 0.27
C TRP A 202 -14.48 -14.72 -0.13
N LEU A 203 -13.18 -14.42 -0.03
CA LEU A 203 -12.68 -13.09 -0.28
C LEU A 203 -12.56 -12.80 -1.78
N ALA A 204 -13.03 -11.63 -2.15
CA ALA A 204 -12.86 -11.02 -3.46
C ALA A 204 -12.31 -9.59 -3.30
N ASP A 205 -12.07 -8.93 -4.43
CA ASP A 205 -11.49 -7.58 -4.49
C ASP A 205 -12.19 -6.61 -3.54
N GLY A 206 -11.39 -5.90 -2.75
CA GLY A 206 -11.89 -4.95 -1.78
C GLY A 206 -12.66 -3.79 -2.39
N GLY A 207 -12.32 -3.44 -3.63
CA GLY A 207 -12.99 -2.38 -4.35
C GLY A 207 -14.48 -2.59 -4.58
N ILE A 208 -14.97 -3.82 -4.55
CA ILE A 208 -16.40 -4.11 -4.69
C ILE A 208 -17.22 -3.40 -3.61
N LYS A 209 -16.72 -3.39 -2.37
CA LYS A 209 -17.42 -2.80 -1.23
C LYS A 209 -16.80 -1.49 -0.76
N ASP A 210 -15.47 -1.41 -0.77
CA ASP A 210 -14.72 -0.26 -0.24
C ASP A 210 -13.41 -0.06 -1.00
N ASN A 211 -13.49 0.72 -2.07
CA ASN A 211 -12.35 0.95 -2.96
C ASN A 211 -11.31 1.91 -2.37
N LEU A 212 -11.70 2.85 -1.54
CA LEU A 212 -10.84 3.82 -0.85
C LEU A 212 -11.13 3.78 0.66
N PRO A 213 -10.57 2.82 1.41
CA PRO A 213 -11.00 2.44 2.75
C PRO A 213 -10.54 3.43 3.84
N VAL A 214 -10.97 4.67 3.76
CA VAL A 214 -10.64 5.76 4.70
C VAL A 214 -11.23 5.49 6.08
N ASP A 215 -12.43 4.93 6.14
CA ASP A 215 -13.10 4.59 7.39
C ASP A 215 -12.33 3.51 8.19
N VAL A 216 -11.62 2.58 7.51
CA VAL A 216 -10.72 1.64 8.19
C VAL A 216 -9.58 2.37 8.90
N ALA A 217 -9.05 3.46 8.31
CA ALA A 217 -8.04 4.29 8.98
C ALA A 217 -8.63 5.01 10.21
N LEU A 218 -9.86 5.51 10.11
CA LEU A 218 -10.60 6.11 11.24
C LEU A 218 -10.85 5.08 12.36
N GLU A 219 -11.30 3.88 12.03
CA GLU A 219 -11.48 2.76 12.99
C GLU A 219 -10.17 2.41 13.72
N ASN A 220 -9.04 2.56 13.04
CA ASN A 220 -7.70 2.36 13.61
C ASN A 220 -7.15 3.62 14.30
N LYS A 221 -7.98 4.65 14.52
CA LYS A 221 -7.67 5.88 15.27
C LYS A 221 -6.50 6.68 14.66
N ALA A 222 -6.47 6.81 13.33
CA ALA A 222 -5.55 7.72 12.68
C ALA A 222 -5.91 9.17 13.03
N ASP A 223 -4.90 9.99 13.32
CA ASP A 223 -5.05 11.43 13.61
C ASP A 223 -4.96 12.27 12.33
N VAL A 224 -4.26 11.76 11.31
CA VAL A 224 -4.14 12.33 9.96
C VAL A 224 -4.34 11.21 8.94
N ILE A 225 -5.15 11.46 7.93
CA ILE A 225 -5.45 10.50 6.86
C ILE A 225 -5.11 11.10 5.50
N ILE A 226 -4.09 10.50 4.85
CA ILE A 226 -3.70 10.79 3.48
C ILE A 226 -4.29 9.70 2.60
N ALA A 227 -5.27 10.04 1.77
CA ALA A 227 -5.91 9.13 0.85
C ALA A 227 -5.35 9.30 -0.56
N VAL A 228 -4.99 8.20 -1.21
CA VAL A 228 -4.51 8.18 -2.60
C VAL A 228 -5.54 7.47 -3.46
N ASP A 229 -6.17 8.22 -4.33
CA ASP A 229 -7.23 7.71 -5.18
C ASP A 229 -6.78 7.61 -6.65
N VAL A 230 -6.64 6.38 -7.11
CA VAL A 230 -6.30 6.04 -8.49
C VAL A 230 -7.45 5.37 -9.23
N SER A 231 -8.67 5.49 -8.73
CA SER A 231 -9.88 4.89 -9.32
C SER A 231 -10.07 5.31 -10.78
N SER A 232 -10.55 4.40 -11.60
CA SER A 232 -10.86 4.69 -13.00
C SER A 232 -12.08 5.60 -13.10
N PRO A 233 -12.10 6.57 -14.03
CA PRO A 233 -13.32 7.26 -14.39
C PRO A 233 -14.26 6.32 -15.13
N LEU A 234 -15.55 6.68 -15.19
CA LEU A 234 -16.51 5.98 -16.01
C LEU A 234 -16.11 6.06 -17.50
N ARG A 235 -16.27 4.94 -18.21
CA ARG A 235 -16.00 4.85 -19.64
C ARG A 235 -17.09 5.52 -20.46
N THR A 236 -16.70 6.06 -21.61
CA THR A 236 -17.66 6.48 -22.63
C THR A 236 -18.24 5.26 -23.38
N PRO A 237 -19.37 5.40 -24.07
CA PRO A 237 -19.95 4.29 -24.85
C PRO A 237 -18.97 3.68 -25.87
N GLU A 238 -18.09 4.50 -26.47
CA GLU A 238 -17.10 4.07 -27.46
C GLU A 238 -15.99 3.21 -26.86
N GLN A 239 -15.79 3.29 -25.54
CA GLN A 239 -14.80 2.54 -24.78
C GLN A 239 -15.34 1.20 -24.25
N ILE A 240 -16.65 0.95 -24.35
CA ILE A 240 -17.30 -0.30 -23.93
C ILE A 240 -17.52 -1.19 -25.14
N LYS A 241 -16.51 -2.00 -25.50
CA LYS A 241 -16.51 -2.85 -26.70
C LYS A 241 -16.58 -4.35 -26.41
N SER A 242 -16.50 -4.76 -25.16
CA SER A 242 -16.48 -6.15 -24.75
C SER A 242 -17.30 -6.39 -23.48
N PRO A 243 -17.81 -7.63 -23.28
CA PRO A 243 -18.51 -7.98 -22.04
C PRO A 243 -17.66 -7.71 -20.78
N TRP A 244 -16.35 -7.84 -20.88
CA TRP A 244 -15.41 -7.56 -19.81
C TRP A 244 -15.41 -6.07 -19.42
N GLN A 245 -15.33 -5.18 -20.43
CA GLN A 245 -15.37 -3.74 -20.20
C GLN A 245 -16.72 -3.27 -19.64
N LEU A 246 -17.80 -3.97 -20.00
CA LEU A 246 -19.12 -3.72 -19.43
C LEU A 246 -19.16 -4.13 -17.95
N ALA A 247 -18.62 -5.29 -17.59
CA ALA A 247 -18.55 -5.74 -16.20
C ALA A 247 -17.70 -4.79 -15.33
N ASP A 248 -16.55 -4.36 -15.84
CA ASP A 248 -15.70 -3.38 -15.18
C ASP A 248 -16.39 -2.01 -15.02
N GLN A 249 -17.15 -1.56 -16.03
CA GLN A 249 -17.97 -0.35 -15.93
C GLN A 249 -19.02 -0.45 -14.80
N VAL A 250 -19.72 -1.58 -14.71
CA VAL A 250 -20.71 -1.81 -13.64
C VAL A 250 -20.04 -1.76 -12.28
N THR A 251 -18.90 -2.41 -12.13
CA THR A 251 -18.13 -2.38 -10.89
C THR A 251 -17.67 -0.94 -10.55
N THR A 252 -17.18 -0.19 -11.54
CA THR A 252 -16.77 1.21 -11.36
C THR A 252 -17.93 2.08 -10.90
N ILE A 253 -19.13 1.91 -11.48
CA ILE A 253 -20.35 2.62 -11.05
C ILE A 253 -20.69 2.32 -9.59
N MET A 254 -20.60 1.04 -9.19
CA MET A 254 -20.89 0.63 -7.80
C MET A 254 -19.91 1.24 -6.79
N MET A 255 -18.65 1.43 -7.20
CA MET A 255 -17.59 2.00 -6.37
C MET A 255 -17.64 3.53 -6.28
N GLU A 256 -18.28 4.22 -7.22
CA GLU A 256 -18.16 5.67 -7.40
C GLU A 256 -18.65 6.45 -6.17
N GLU A 257 -19.87 6.20 -5.73
CA GLU A 257 -20.46 6.94 -4.60
C GLU A 257 -19.77 6.65 -3.26
N PRO A 258 -19.49 5.37 -2.88
CA PRO A 258 -18.69 5.08 -1.69
C PRO A 258 -17.28 5.72 -1.72
N THR A 259 -16.61 5.72 -2.87
CA THR A 259 -15.28 6.35 -3.01
C THR A 259 -15.37 7.86 -2.83
N LYS A 260 -16.41 8.49 -3.33
CA LYS A 260 -16.62 9.94 -3.17
C LYS A 260 -16.89 10.31 -1.71
N GLU A 261 -17.68 9.51 -0.99
CA GLU A 261 -17.88 9.69 0.45
C GLU A 261 -16.56 9.53 1.21
N SER A 262 -15.77 8.50 0.89
CA SER A 262 -14.46 8.25 1.50
C SER A 262 -13.49 9.41 1.30
N ARG A 263 -13.46 10.04 0.12
CA ARG A 263 -12.65 11.24 -0.14
C ARG A 263 -12.98 12.39 0.81
N GLN A 264 -14.24 12.54 1.22
CA GLN A 264 -14.67 13.61 2.13
C GLN A 264 -14.23 13.38 3.58
N LEU A 265 -13.95 12.11 3.93
CA LEU A 265 -13.49 11.73 5.26
C LEU A 265 -11.98 11.84 5.42
N ALA A 266 -11.23 11.94 4.33
CA ALA A 266 -9.77 12.09 4.35
C ALA A 266 -9.37 13.54 4.61
N ASP A 267 -8.27 13.74 5.34
CA ASP A 267 -7.72 15.07 5.58
C ASP A 267 -7.02 15.62 4.32
N VAL A 268 -6.31 14.75 3.58
CA VAL A 268 -5.67 15.10 2.30
C VAL A 268 -5.97 14.01 1.28
N VAL A 269 -6.41 14.41 0.09
CA VAL A 269 -6.61 13.51 -1.05
C VAL A 269 -5.56 13.80 -2.12
N ILE A 270 -4.79 12.77 -2.49
CA ILE A 270 -3.88 12.76 -3.63
C ILE A 270 -4.59 12.02 -4.76
N ASN A 271 -4.91 12.74 -5.83
CA ASN A 271 -5.56 12.16 -7.00
C ASN A 271 -4.71 12.45 -8.24
N PRO A 272 -3.83 11.52 -8.66
CA PRO A 272 -3.00 11.68 -9.85
C PRO A 272 -3.84 11.76 -11.11
N GLU A 273 -3.41 12.58 -12.08
CA GLU A 273 -4.06 12.69 -13.40
C GLU A 273 -3.76 11.46 -14.26
N LEU A 274 -4.65 10.46 -14.21
CA LEU A 274 -4.48 9.15 -14.87
C LEU A 274 -5.54 8.90 -15.96
N HIS A 275 -6.16 9.93 -16.52
CA HIS A 275 -7.30 9.78 -17.45
C HIS A 275 -6.98 8.97 -18.70
N ASP A 276 -5.73 9.02 -19.18
CA ASP A 276 -5.28 8.36 -20.39
C ASP A 276 -4.92 6.87 -20.20
N TYR A 277 -4.96 6.37 -18.96
CA TYR A 277 -4.51 5.03 -18.61
C TYR A 277 -5.67 4.14 -18.18
N ALA A 278 -5.82 3.00 -18.85
CA ALA A 278 -6.80 1.99 -18.46
C ALA A 278 -6.30 1.14 -17.28
N ALA A 279 -7.21 0.69 -16.44
CA ALA A 279 -6.89 -0.21 -15.31
C ALA A 279 -6.26 -1.55 -15.74
N GLY A 280 -6.48 -1.99 -16.99
CA GLY A 280 -5.89 -3.22 -17.54
C GLY A 280 -4.59 -3.01 -18.34
N ASP A 281 -4.07 -1.79 -18.43
CA ASP A 281 -2.85 -1.49 -19.22
C ASP A 281 -1.62 -1.39 -18.32
N PHE A 282 -0.90 -2.48 -18.20
CA PHE A 282 0.32 -2.61 -17.40
C PHE A 282 1.61 -2.19 -18.16
N SER A 283 1.51 -1.61 -19.33
CA SER A 283 2.69 -1.24 -20.16
C SER A 283 3.33 0.09 -19.78
N ASN A 284 2.64 0.95 -19.00
CA ASN A 284 3.02 2.34 -18.77
C ASN A 284 3.50 2.62 -17.34
N LEU A 285 4.22 1.68 -16.73
CA LEU A 285 4.63 1.72 -15.33
C LEU A 285 5.34 3.03 -14.94
N ASP A 286 6.37 3.43 -15.67
CA ASP A 286 7.15 4.64 -15.36
C ASP A 286 6.31 5.92 -15.40
N SER A 287 5.46 6.03 -16.41
CA SER A 287 4.58 7.20 -16.56
C SER A 287 3.57 7.31 -15.41
N LEU A 288 3.04 6.17 -14.96
CA LEU A 288 2.10 6.13 -13.84
C LEU A 288 2.80 6.49 -12.52
N ILE A 289 4.01 5.97 -12.28
CA ILE A 289 4.83 6.32 -11.12
C ILE A 289 5.12 7.82 -11.11
N GLU A 290 5.56 8.38 -12.24
CA GLU A 290 5.87 9.80 -12.37
C GLU A 290 4.65 10.70 -12.09
N ARG A 291 3.46 10.30 -12.55
CA ARG A 291 2.22 11.04 -12.26
C ARG A 291 1.85 10.99 -10.78
N GLY A 292 2.01 9.84 -10.13
CA GLY A 292 1.84 9.70 -8.68
C GLY A 292 2.79 10.59 -7.90
N TYR A 293 4.07 10.60 -8.30
CA TYR A 293 5.10 11.45 -7.70
C TYR A 293 4.75 12.94 -7.81
N LYS A 294 4.42 13.42 -9.03
CA LYS A 294 4.06 14.83 -9.27
C LYS A 294 2.83 15.27 -8.49
N ALA A 295 1.78 14.45 -8.46
CA ALA A 295 0.57 14.77 -7.72
C ALA A 295 0.85 14.92 -6.21
N THR A 296 1.75 14.08 -5.68
CA THR A 296 2.14 14.15 -4.26
C THR A 296 2.98 15.39 -3.99
N GLN A 297 3.94 15.71 -4.84
CA GLN A 297 4.78 16.91 -4.67
C GLN A 297 3.94 18.21 -4.58
N GLN A 298 2.82 18.26 -5.30
CA GLN A 298 1.88 19.41 -5.21
C GLN A 298 1.18 19.49 -3.85
N LYS A 299 1.10 18.38 -3.10
CA LYS A 299 0.41 18.27 -1.81
C LYS A 299 1.34 18.23 -0.60
N ILE A 300 2.65 18.15 -0.80
CA ILE A 300 3.61 18.01 0.29
C ILE A 300 3.46 19.11 1.34
N ARG A 301 3.34 20.37 0.91
CA ARG A 301 3.17 21.50 1.84
C ARG A 301 1.89 21.40 2.65
N ASP A 302 0.77 21.05 1.99
CA ASP A 302 -0.52 20.86 2.64
C ASP A 302 -0.41 19.78 3.73
N ILE A 303 0.30 18.68 3.42
CA ILE A 303 0.52 17.56 4.34
C ILE A 303 1.43 17.97 5.52
N GLU A 304 2.55 18.65 5.25
CA GLU A 304 3.45 19.13 6.29
C GLU A 304 2.77 20.10 7.26
N ASP A 305 2.03 21.07 6.72
CA ASP A 305 1.29 22.07 7.53
C ASP A 305 0.20 21.39 8.37
N LEU A 306 -0.50 20.40 7.82
CA LEU A 306 -1.49 19.62 8.53
C LEU A 306 -0.87 18.83 9.68
N VAL A 307 0.18 18.05 9.39
CA VAL A 307 0.90 17.24 10.41
C VAL A 307 1.41 18.14 11.52
N LYS A 308 2.01 19.28 11.18
CA LYS A 308 2.49 20.27 12.14
C LYS A 308 1.35 20.82 13.02
N SER A 309 0.25 21.24 12.42
CA SER A 309 -0.93 21.75 13.15
C SER A 309 -1.53 20.71 14.09
N ARG A 310 -1.61 19.43 13.67
CA ARG A 310 -2.10 18.34 14.53
C ARG A 310 -1.16 18.06 15.70
N LEU A 311 0.16 18.13 15.48
CA LEU A 311 1.15 17.99 16.54
C LEU A 311 1.06 19.14 17.54
N GLU A 312 0.93 20.37 17.07
CA GLU A 312 0.74 21.54 17.92
C GLU A 312 -0.53 21.41 18.79
N ASN A 313 -1.62 20.87 18.26
CA ASN A 313 -2.84 20.60 19.01
C ASN A 313 -2.69 19.51 20.07
N ILE A 314 -1.83 18.50 19.82
CA ILE A 314 -1.59 17.41 20.79
C ILE A 314 -0.65 17.85 21.92
N TRP A 315 0.35 18.69 21.62
CA TRP A 315 1.44 19.01 22.54
C TRP A 315 1.38 20.46 23.09
N GLY A 316 0.44 21.29 22.63
CA GLY A 316 0.47 22.74 22.81
C GLY A 316 1.40 23.41 21.80
N GLU A 317 1.51 24.74 21.86
CA GLU A 317 2.44 25.48 21.01
C GLU A 317 3.84 24.87 21.06
N ASN A 318 4.47 24.76 19.91
CA ASN A 318 5.79 24.13 19.61
C ASN A 318 6.75 24.19 20.80
N VAL A 319 6.76 23.13 21.63
CA VAL A 319 7.46 23.14 22.91
C VAL A 319 8.97 23.20 22.64
N TYR A 320 9.56 24.34 22.94
CA TYR A 320 11.00 24.50 22.94
C TYR A 320 11.61 23.69 24.12
N LEU A 321 12.33 22.64 23.80
CA LEU A 321 12.95 21.77 24.78
C LEU A 321 14.37 22.20 25.19
N GLY A 322 14.91 23.25 24.58
CA GLY A 322 16.25 23.73 24.85
C GLY A 322 17.18 23.68 23.65
N LYS A 323 18.51 23.71 23.90
CA LYS A 323 19.51 23.50 22.85
C LYS A 323 20.04 22.08 22.92
N VAL A 324 20.21 21.45 21.76
CA VAL A 324 20.83 20.15 21.64
C VAL A 324 22.30 20.26 21.99
N GLY A 325 22.74 19.59 23.05
CA GLY A 325 24.16 19.54 23.41
C GLY A 325 24.92 18.55 22.54
N VAL A 326 24.46 17.32 22.49
CA VAL A 326 25.10 16.22 21.74
C VAL A 326 24.02 15.32 21.14
N VAL A 327 24.19 14.90 19.88
CA VAL A 327 23.44 13.82 19.25
C VAL A 327 24.30 12.58 19.19
N LYS A 328 23.87 11.49 19.83
CA LYS A 328 24.58 10.22 19.84
C LYS A 328 23.76 9.14 19.18
N ILE A 329 24.25 8.61 18.07
CA ILE A 329 23.62 7.50 17.34
C ILE A 329 24.33 6.20 17.74
N THR A 330 23.56 5.20 18.18
CA THR A 330 24.06 3.88 18.57
C THR A 330 23.37 2.79 17.73
N GLY A 331 24.00 1.62 17.65
CA GLY A 331 23.40 0.46 16.95
C GLY A 331 23.66 0.37 15.44
N LEU A 332 24.42 1.31 14.85
CA LEU A 332 24.80 1.26 13.44
C LEU A 332 25.78 0.11 13.18
N LYS A 333 25.41 -0.83 12.29
CA LYS A 333 26.25 -1.99 11.93
C LYS A 333 27.07 -1.79 10.65
N LYS A 334 26.61 -0.96 9.71
CA LYS A 334 27.23 -0.80 8.37
C LYS A 334 27.35 0.65 7.88
N THR A 335 26.77 1.63 8.54
CA THR A 335 26.72 3.03 8.09
C THR A 335 27.57 3.91 8.99
N ARG A 336 28.30 4.87 8.40
CA ARG A 336 29.08 5.85 9.17
C ARG A 336 28.14 6.80 9.91
N VAL A 337 28.49 7.13 11.15
CA VAL A 337 27.73 8.05 12.02
C VAL A 337 27.50 9.39 11.32
N ASP A 338 28.53 9.96 10.68
CA ASP A 338 28.46 11.26 10.00
C ASP A 338 27.40 11.30 8.87
N THR A 339 27.20 10.17 8.18
CA THR A 339 26.21 10.06 7.11
C THR A 339 24.77 10.08 7.64
N GLN A 340 24.55 9.59 8.85
CA GLN A 340 23.24 9.58 9.49
C GLN A 340 22.97 10.89 10.23
N THR A 341 23.93 11.45 10.94
CA THR A 341 23.76 12.74 11.64
C THR A 341 23.41 13.89 10.71
N ASN A 342 23.93 13.87 9.47
CA ASN A 342 23.62 14.91 8.48
C ASN A 342 22.19 14.80 7.92
N LYS A 343 21.48 13.71 8.17
CA LYS A 343 20.07 13.51 7.77
C LYS A 343 19.08 13.90 8.87
N LEU A 344 19.56 14.09 10.10
CA LEU A 344 18.69 14.44 11.21
C LEU A 344 18.34 15.93 11.20
N HIS A 345 17.10 16.25 11.50
CA HIS A 345 16.64 17.62 11.77
C HIS A 345 17.18 18.11 13.13
N THR A 346 17.34 17.19 14.07
CA THR A 346 17.92 17.45 15.38
C THR A 346 19.44 17.49 15.30
N GLN A 347 20.04 18.70 15.33
CA GLN A 347 21.49 18.89 15.24
C GLN A 347 22.07 19.52 16.50
N ALA A 348 23.30 19.11 16.88
CA ALA A 348 23.99 19.68 18.02
C ALA A 348 24.24 21.19 17.85
N GLY A 349 23.99 21.97 18.90
CA GLY A 349 24.13 23.43 18.89
C GLY A 349 22.89 24.20 18.44
N TYR A 350 21.88 23.55 17.84
CA TYR A 350 20.64 24.17 17.40
C TYR A 350 19.53 24.13 18.46
N ARG A 351 18.48 24.92 18.24
CA ARG A 351 17.29 24.86 19.08
C ARG A 351 16.58 23.54 18.83
N PHE A 352 16.09 22.92 19.91
CA PHE A 352 15.40 21.65 19.86
C PHE A 352 13.91 21.84 20.07
N TYR A 353 13.14 21.39 19.10
CA TYR A 353 11.68 21.40 19.15
C TYR A 353 11.16 19.97 19.07
N VAL A 354 9.99 19.72 19.65
CA VAL A 354 9.33 18.39 19.59
C VAL A 354 9.09 17.94 18.16
N TYR A 355 8.78 18.86 17.27
CA TYR A 355 8.56 18.57 15.85
C TYR A 355 9.82 18.04 15.14
N ASP A 356 11.00 18.56 15.47
CA ASP A 356 12.27 18.08 14.90
C ASP A 356 12.54 16.64 15.34
N LEU A 357 12.28 16.33 16.62
CA LEU A 357 12.39 14.96 17.14
C LEU A 357 11.44 14.00 16.41
N TYR A 358 10.20 14.43 16.15
CA TYR A 358 9.22 13.62 15.44
C TYR A 358 9.66 13.28 13.99
N LYS A 359 10.31 14.22 13.30
CA LYS A 359 10.87 13.99 11.97
C LYS A 359 12.08 13.05 11.96
N ASP A 360 12.78 12.94 13.10
CA ASP A 360 13.99 12.13 13.23
C ASP A 360 13.71 10.69 13.73
N LEU A 361 12.51 10.43 14.25
CA LEU A 361 12.05 9.11 14.69
C LEU A 361 11.40 8.31 13.59
#